data_9ef38d97cd16b3f42341889b6209bcec
#
_entry.id   9ef38d97cd16b3f42341889b6209bcec
#
_cell.length_a   1.000
_cell.length_b   1.000
_cell.length_c   1.000
_cell.angle_alpha   90.00
_cell.angle_beta   90.00
_cell.angle_gamma   90.00
#
_symmetry.space_group_name_H-M   'P 1'
#
loop_
_entity.id
_entity.type
_entity.pdbx_description
1 polymer ?
#
loop_
_entity_poly.entity_id
_entity_poly.type
_entity_poly.pdbx_seq_one_letter_code
_entity_poly.pdbx_strand_id
1 'polypeptide(L)'
;MISHPTIGVFLNKLRVYNQGRVDNDKVRLFGIDNTHQKTPSTSSIFYLFDFIAAINKKPQIPELDRLAVLIMKNKLSEAINYLHTHRSKIAELLREDEISCFEFILNLNVQHLQTPSIERFIQRDSTMALCAQFLINKYAKEKSSKVFIYAHAVHTNPVSTYPAVHCEPMGSYLKKAYGNDYCSLIITTEGGDAIATDLQFGTKDKALNKAPARSLEHYLNALTDCSIYFPLKASFDQLVLTRFKGAYHTPEEFFPANLYQRFSGVFFIKH
;
A
#
# COMPACT_ATOMS: atom_id res chain seq x y z
N MET A 1 9.99 -5.31 -5.45
CA MET A 1 9.75 -3.97 -6.07
C MET A 1 9.33 -4.23 -7.52
N ILE A 2 8.16 -3.74 -7.94
CA ILE A 2 7.68 -3.95 -9.30
C ILE A 2 8.49 -2.99 -10.20
N SER A 3 9.48 -3.53 -10.92
CA SER A 3 10.30 -2.78 -11.85
C SER A 3 9.65 -2.69 -13.24
N HIS A 4 8.42 -2.17 -13.31
CA HIS A 4 7.77 -1.97 -14.60
C HIS A 4 8.16 -0.60 -15.18
N PRO A 5 8.47 -0.49 -16.48
CA PRO A 5 8.85 0.78 -17.12
C PRO A 5 7.83 1.91 -16.90
N THR A 6 6.55 1.59 -16.84
CA THR A 6 5.48 2.59 -16.60
C THR A 6 5.56 3.24 -15.23
N ILE A 7 6.12 2.57 -14.21
CA ILE A 7 6.34 3.18 -12.89
C ILE A 7 7.38 4.30 -12.99
N GLY A 8 8.46 4.08 -13.72
CA GLY A 8 9.47 5.11 -13.97
C GLY A 8 8.87 6.33 -14.68
N VAL A 9 8.02 6.11 -15.67
CA VAL A 9 7.30 7.18 -16.38
C VAL A 9 6.36 7.92 -15.42
N PHE A 10 5.60 7.21 -14.59
CA PHE A 10 4.72 7.80 -13.59
C PHE A 10 5.49 8.66 -12.58
N LEU A 11 6.57 8.14 -12.01
CA LEU A 11 7.40 8.87 -11.05
C LEU A 11 8.01 10.13 -11.66
N ASN A 12 8.45 10.05 -12.93
CA ASN A 12 8.95 11.23 -13.64
C ASN A 12 7.86 12.28 -13.88
N LYS A 13 6.66 11.88 -14.28
CA LYS A 13 5.51 12.79 -14.40
C LYS A 13 5.16 13.43 -13.05
N LEU A 14 5.19 12.67 -11.97
CA LEU A 14 4.94 13.18 -10.62
C LEU A 14 6.02 14.18 -10.19
N ARG A 15 7.29 13.91 -10.50
CA ARG A 15 8.40 14.85 -10.26
C ARG A 15 8.16 16.17 -10.99
N VAL A 16 7.83 16.11 -12.27
CA VAL A 16 7.55 17.31 -13.09
C VAL A 16 6.33 18.06 -12.55
N TYR A 17 5.27 17.34 -12.18
CA TYR A 17 4.08 17.96 -11.57
C TYR A 17 4.40 18.72 -10.29
N ASN A 18 5.32 18.21 -9.48
CA ASN A 18 5.73 18.83 -8.21
C ASN A 18 6.71 19.99 -8.36
N GLN A 19 7.31 20.18 -9.54
CA GLN A 19 8.24 21.29 -9.79
C GLN A 19 7.55 22.65 -9.62
N GLY A 20 8.15 23.53 -8.83
CA GLY A 20 7.63 24.87 -8.58
C GLY A 20 6.44 24.94 -7.60
N ARG A 21 5.95 23.82 -7.09
CA ARG A 21 4.88 23.79 -6.09
C ARG A 21 5.43 23.95 -4.69
N VAL A 22 4.71 24.68 -3.83
CA VAL A 22 4.99 24.74 -2.40
C VAL A 22 4.74 23.38 -1.76
N ASP A 23 5.38 23.10 -0.63
CA ASP A 23 5.39 21.77 -0.02
C ASP A 23 3.99 21.22 0.29
N ASN A 24 3.03 22.04 0.65
CA ASN A 24 1.66 21.64 0.95
C ASN A 24 0.86 21.22 -0.31
N ASP A 25 1.25 21.72 -1.49
CA ASP A 25 0.58 21.43 -2.76
C ASP A 25 1.23 20.25 -3.51
N LYS A 26 2.34 19.72 -3.00
CA LYS A 26 3.02 18.59 -3.62
C LYS A 26 2.28 17.29 -3.40
N VAL A 27 2.13 16.52 -4.46
CA VAL A 27 1.70 15.12 -4.34
C VAL A 27 2.86 14.29 -3.79
N ARG A 28 2.62 13.58 -2.73
CA ARG A 28 3.59 12.72 -2.04
C ARG A 28 3.26 11.25 -2.29
N LEU A 29 4.28 10.44 -2.45
CA LEU A 29 4.15 8.98 -2.64
C LEU A 29 4.82 8.26 -1.49
N PHE A 30 4.09 7.33 -0.86
CA PHE A 30 4.56 6.52 0.25
C PHE A 30 4.28 5.05 0.03
N GLY A 31 5.16 4.18 0.50
CA GLY A 31 4.89 2.76 0.68
C GLY A 31 4.22 2.52 2.03
N ILE A 32 3.21 1.67 2.05
CA ILE A 32 2.49 1.30 3.29
C ILE A 32 2.60 -0.19 3.63
N ASP A 33 3.09 -1.00 2.71
CA ASP A 33 3.21 -2.44 2.91
C ASP A 33 4.56 -2.80 3.55
N ASN A 34 4.48 -3.40 4.73
CA ASN A 34 5.64 -3.84 5.51
C ASN A 34 5.91 -5.35 5.36
N THR A 35 5.38 -6.00 4.32
CA THR A 35 5.60 -7.44 4.15
C THR A 35 6.97 -7.76 3.59
N HIS A 36 7.83 -8.33 4.44
CA HIS A 36 8.87 -9.21 3.98
C HIS A 36 8.89 -10.50 4.81
N GLN A 37 8.60 -11.56 4.10
CA GLN A 37 8.06 -12.82 4.56
C GLN A 37 9.05 -13.72 5.31
N LYS A 38 10.35 -13.48 5.34
CA LYS A 38 11.30 -14.46 5.89
C LYS A 38 12.40 -13.91 6.80
N THR A 39 12.62 -12.61 6.76
CA THR A 39 13.56 -11.94 7.67
C THR A 39 12.92 -10.64 8.12
N PRO A 40 13.20 -10.18 9.35
CA PRO A 40 12.80 -8.84 9.77
C PRO A 40 13.28 -7.90 8.68
N SER A 41 12.35 -7.27 8.06
CA SER A 41 12.44 -6.69 6.75
C SER A 41 13.77 -6.00 6.49
N THR A 42 14.65 -6.69 5.80
CA THR A 42 15.79 -6.06 5.16
C THR A 42 15.37 -4.80 4.41
N SER A 43 14.20 -4.75 3.81
CA SER A 43 13.74 -3.56 3.09
C SER A 43 13.29 -2.39 3.96
N SER A 44 12.64 -2.60 5.11
CA SER A 44 12.38 -1.48 6.04
C SER A 44 13.68 -1.01 6.68
N ILE A 45 14.61 -1.91 6.95
CA ILE A 45 15.95 -1.59 7.41
C ILE A 45 16.71 -0.87 6.29
N PHE A 46 16.64 -1.31 5.02
CA PHE A 46 17.24 -0.60 3.89
C PHE A 46 16.63 0.78 3.68
N TYR A 47 15.32 0.94 3.84
CA TYR A 47 14.70 2.26 3.82
C TYR A 47 15.26 3.18 4.91
N LEU A 48 15.43 2.66 6.13
CA LEU A 48 16.08 3.38 7.22
C LEU A 48 17.55 3.68 6.90
N PHE A 49 18.26 2.77 6.25
CA PHE A 49 19.63 3.01 5.77
C PHE A 49 19.70 4.06 4.67
N ASP A 50 18.83 3.96 3.67
CA ASP A 50 18.79 4.94 2.58
C ASP A 50 18.41 6.32 3.12
N PHE A 51 17.51 6.38 4.10
CA PHE A 51 17.15 7.61 4.79
C PHE A 51 18.34 8.17 5.58
N ILE A 52 19.01 7.34 6.39
CA ILE A 52 20.21 7.75 7.12
C ILE A 52 21.34 8.13 6.17
N ALA A 53 21.57 7.36 5.11
CA ALA A 53 22.57 7.67 4.10
C ALA A 53 22.28 8.96 3.34
N ALA A 54 21.01 9.25 3.04
CA ALA A 54 20.60 10.52 2.44
C ALA A 54 20.84 11.72 3.36
N ILE A 55 20.72 11.50 4.68
CA ILE A 55 21.02 12.51 5.70
C ILE A 55 22.53 12.62 5.92
N ASN A 56 23.27 11.53 5.94
CA ASN A 56 24.75 11.49 6.12
C ASN A 56 25.54 12.02 4.91
N LYS A 57 24.92 12.44 3.82
CA LYS A 57 25.55 13.33 2.83
C LYS A 57 25.82 14.74 3.39
N LYS A 58 25.34 15.04 4.59
CA LYS A 58 25.72 16.16 5.43
C LYS A 58 26.86 15.74 6.38
N PRO A 59 27.56 16.65 7.04
CA PRO A 59 28.73 16.34 7.88
C PRO A 59 28.41 15.20 8.87
N GLN A 60 29.40 14.33 9.10
CA GLN A 60 29.31 13.18 10.01
C GLN A 60 28.72 13.59 11.37
N ILE A 61 27.62 12.95 11.73
CA ILE A 61 26.91 13.23 12.95
C ILE A 61 26.97 11.96 13.80
N PRO A 62 27.78 11.98 14.87
CA PRO A 62 28.01 10.79 15.69
C PRO A 62 26.74 10.10 16.18
N GLU A 63 25.69 10.88 16.48
CA GLU A 63 24.40 10.38 16.92
C GLU A 63 23.68 9.56 15.83
N LEU A 64 23.73 10.00 14.57
CA LEU A 64 23.13 9.27 13.45
C LEU A 64 23.96 8.04 13.07
N ASP A 65 25.28 8.14 13.12
CA ASP A 65 26.17 7.00 12.87
C ASP A 65 25.94 5.90 13.92
N ARG A 66 25.79 6.28 15.18
CA ARG A 66 25.49 5.34 16.26
C ARG A 66 24.14 4.68 16.07
N LEU A 67 23.12 5.45 15.69
CA LEU A 67 21.78 4.94 15.39
C LEU A 67 21.80 3.96 14.22
N ALA A 68 22.53 4.27 13.15
CA ALA A 68 22.74 3.40 12.00
C ALA A 68 23.38 2.06 12.44
N VAL A 69 24.42 2.10 13.24
CA VAL A 69 25.08 0.88 13.77
C VAL A 69 24.14 0.01 14.59
N LEU A 70 23.28 0.61 15.43
CA LEU A 70 22.29 -0.15 16.22
C LEU A 70 21.28 -0.84 15.32
N ILE A 71 20.79 -0.15 14.30
CA ILE A 71 19.84 -0.69 13.31
C ILE A 71 20.50 -1.83 12.51
N MET A 72 21.72 -1.62 12.00
CA MET A 72 22.48 -2.65 11.27
C MET A 72 22.70 -3.93 12.10
N LYS A 73 22.89 -3.79 13.39
CA LYS A 73 23.04 -4.90 14.32
C LYS A 73 21.70 -5.50 14.76
N ASN A 74 20.58 -5.08 14.17
CA ASN A 74 19.21 -5.48 14.51
C ASN A 74 18.85 -5.21 15.99
N LYS A 75 19.47 -4.19 16.60
CA LYS A 75 19.23 -3.76 17.98
C LYS A 75 18.18 -2.65 18.02
N LEU A 76 16.98 -2.92 17.47
CA LEU A 76 15.98 -1.89 17.22
C LEU A 76 15.44 -1.23 18.49
N SER A 77 15.24 -2.00 19.57
CA SER A 77 14.81 -1.44 20.86
C SER A 77 15.88 -0.51 21.47
N GLU A 78 17.16 -0.88 21.33
CA GLU A 78 18.27 0.00 21.73
C GLU A 78 18.32 1.26 20.85
N ALA A 79 18.02 1.13 19.56
CA ALA A 79 17.94 2.26 18.62
C ALA A 79 16.83 3.24 18.99
N ILE A 80 15.65 2.76 19.38
CA ILE A 80 14.55 3.61 19.86
C ILE A 80 14.95 4.36 21.13
N ASN A 81 15.51 3.65 22.12
CA ASN A 81 15.96 4.27 23.35
C ASN A 81 17.05 5.32 23.09
N TYR A 82 17.97 5.03 22.17
CA TYR A 82 19.02 5.96 21.78
C TYR A 82 18.44 7.22 21.09
N LEU A 83 17.47 7.03 20.18
CA LEU A 83 16.76 8.12 19.53
C LEU A 83 16.09 9.05 20.56
N HIS A 84 15.38 8.49 21.54
CA HIS A 84 14.73 9.25 22.59
C HIS A 84 15.72 10.02 23.44
N THR A 85 16.80 9.37 23.89
CA THR A 85 17.82 9.97 24.75
C THR A 85 18.57 11.12 24.06
N HIS A 86 18.78 11.01 22.73
CA HIS A 86 19.54 12.00 21.97
C HIS A 86 18.64 12.87 21.06
N ARG A 87 17.33 12.87 21.32
CA ARG A 87 16.35 13.56 20.48
C ARG A 87 16.69 15.02 20.22
N SER A 88 17.12 15.76 21.24
CA SER A 88 17.46 17.19 21.10
C SER A 88 18.59 17.41 20.10
N LYS A 89 19.66 16.63 20.17
CA LYS A 89 20.77 16.72 19.21
C LYS A 89 20.39 16.30 17.81
N ILE A 90 19.55 15.25 17.71
CA ILE A 90 19.05 14.79 16.41
C ILE A 90 18.11 15.84 15.80
N ALA A 91 17.32 16.56 16.60
CA ALA A 91 16.42 17.62 16.15
C ALA A 91 17.15 18.89 15.63
N GLU A 92 18.43 19.05 15.95
CA GLU A 92 19.26 20.11 15.31
C GLU A 92 19.51 19.82 13.81
N LEU A 93 19.32 18.57 13.39
CA LEU A 93 19.72 18.06 12.08
C LEU A 93 18.54 17.56 11.26
N LEU A 94 17.56 16.97 11.92
CA LEU A 94 16.33 16.43 11.34
C LEU A 94 15.15 17.27 11.80
N ARG A 95 14.21 17.47 10.89
CA ARG A 95 12.94 18.07 11.23
C ARG A 95 12.13 17.12 12.13
N GLU A 96 11.31 17.67 12.99
CA GLU A 96 10.46 16.87 13.90
C GLU A 96 9.57 15.87 13.14
N ASP A 97 9.13 16.23 11.94
CA ASP A 97 8.35 15.34 11.11
C ASP A 97 9.16 14.15 10.55
N GLU A 98 10.44 14.31 10.29
CA GLU A 98 11.34 13.25 9.89
C GLU A 98 11.64 12.32 11.07
N ILE A 99 11.91 12.88 12.25
CA ILE A 99 12.13 12.11 13.48
C ILE A 99 10.90 11.23 13.80
N SER A 100 9.70 11.81 13.73
CA SER A 100 8.45 11.10 14.00
C SER A 100 8.20 9.95 13.01
N CYS A 101 8.52 10.13 11.71
CA CYS A 101 8.47 9.06 10.73
C CYS A 101 9.45 7.93 11.06
N PHE A 102 10.65 8.31 11.42
CA PHE A 102 11.71 7.36 11.75
C PHE A 102 11.35 6.53 12.98
N GLU A 103 10.88 7.19 14.04
CA GLU A 103 10.41 6.55 15.27
C GLU A 103 9.23 5.60 15.01
N PHE A 104 8.26 6.02 14.21
CA PHE A 104 7.13 5.19 13.82
C PHE A 104 7.58 3.92 13.10
N ILE A 105 8.51 4.03 12.13
CA ILE A 105 9.02 2.89 11.37
C ILE A 105 9.83 1.95 12.29
N LEU A 106 10.66 2.49 13.20
CA LEU A 106 11.39 1.66 14.16
C LEU A 106 10.44 0.87 15.05
N ASN A 107 9.41 1.50 15.61
CA ASN A 107 8.42 0.85 16.46
C ASN A 107 7.67 -0.27 15.71
N LEU A 108 7.24 -0.03 14.47
CA LEU A 108 6.62 -1.06 13.63
C LEU A 108 7.55 -2.26 13.40
N ASN A 109 8.84 -2.02 13.19
CA ASN A 109 9.80 -3.10 12.99
C ASN A 109 10.04 -3.89 14.28
N VAL A 110 10.08 -3.26 15.45
CA VAL A 110 10.16 -3.95 16.74
C VAL A 110 8.96 -4.84 16.95
N GLN A 111 7.74 -4.34 16.73
CA GLN A 111 6.52 -5.14 16.85
C GLN A 111 6.54 -6.32 15.87
N HIS A 112 6.94 -6.09 14.62
CA HIS A 112 7.05 -7.12 13.60
C HIS A 112 8.04 -8.23 13.97
N LEU A 113 9.18 -7.90 14.59
CA LEU A 113 10.16 -8.88 15.06
C LEU A 113 9.66 -9.75 16.21
N GLN A 114 8.83 -9.18 17.09
CA GLN A 114 8.25 -9.85 18.24
C GLN A 114 7.06 -10.74 17.88
N THR A 115 6.48 -10.56 16.69
CA THR A 115 5.28 -11.29 16.26
C THR A 115 5.66 -12.58 15.52
N PRO A 116 5.07 -13.75 15.87
CA PRO A 116 5.26 -14.99 15.14
C PRO A 116 4.92 -14.89 13.66
N SER A 117 5.56 -15.69 12.80
CA SER A 117 5.45 -15.55 11.34
C SER A 117 4.02 -15.70 10.80
N ILE A 118 3.22 -16.59 11.38
CA ILE A 118 1.81 -16.78 10.99
C ILE A 118 0.96 -15.56 11.37
N GLU A 119 1.17 -15.03 12.56
CA GLU A 119 0.46 -13.84 13.03
C GLU A 119 0.86 -12.60 12.24
N ARG A 120 2.09 -12.50 11.78
CA ARG A 120 2.54 -11.42 10.89
C ARG A 120 1.76 -11.36 9.59
N PHE A 121 1.46 -12.51 9.02
CA PHE A 121 0.62 -12.57 7.82
C PHE A 121 -0.81 -12.09 8.12
N ILE A 122 -1.39 -12.49 9.25
CA ILE A 122 -2.72 -12.07 9.69
C ILE A 122 -2.75 -10.56 9.99
N GLN A 123 -1.69 -10.03 10.60
CA GLN A 123 -1.57 -8.62 10.98
C GLN A 123 -1.12 -7.69 9.85
N ARG A 124 -0.80 -8.21 8.66
CA ARG A 124 -0.31 -7.40 7.54
C ARG A 124 -1.26 -6.27 7.22
N ASP A 125 -2.53 -6.55 7.07
CA ASP A 125 -3.53 -5.58 6.66
C ASP A 125 -3.78 -4.53 7.75
N SER A 126 -3.79 -4.91 9.03
CA SER A 126 -3.85 -3.95 10.13
C SER A 126 -2.62 -3.05 10.18
N THR A 127 -1.43 -3.59 9.91
CA THR A 127 -0.20 -2.81 9.83
C THR A 127 -0.21 -1.82 8.67
N MET A 128 -0.67 -2.25 7.48
CA MET A 128 -0.88 -1.34 6.34
C MET A 128 -1.86 -0.22 6.68
N ALA A 129 -2.95 -0.54 7.39
CA ALA A 129 -3.92 0.46 7.84
C ALA A 129 -3.30 1.47 8.81
N LEU A 130 -2.49 1.01 9.78
CA LEU A 130 -1.76 1.89 10.70
C LEU A 130 -0.79 2.81 9.96
N CYS A 131 -0.05 2.29 8.98
CA CYS A 131 0.83 3.09 8.14
C CYS A 131 0.04 4.17 7.36
N ALA A 132 -1.07 3.77 6.74
CA ALA A 132 -1.93 4.70 6.02
C ALA A 132 -2.49 5.80 6.94
N GLN A 133 -3.04 5.43 8.10
CA GLN A 133 -3.56 6.38 9.10
C GLN A 133 -2.48 7.34 9.61
N PHE A 134 -1.29 6.84 9.91
CA PHE A 134 -0.17 7.68 10.31
C PHE A 134 0.16 8.72 9.24
N LEU A 135 0.26 8.31 7.98
CA LEU A 135 0.57 9.20 6.86
C LEU A 135 -0.56 10.20 6.59
N ILE A 136 -1.82 9.76 6.66
CA ILE A 136 -2.99 10.62 6.51
C ILE A 136 -2.98 11.70 7.59
N ASN A 137 -2.85 11.32 8.86
CA ASN A 137 -2.84 12.24 9.99
C ASN A 137 -1.68 13.24 9.91
N LYS A 138 -0.56 12.83 9.32
CA LYS A 138 0.63 13.66 9.20
C LYS A 138 0.56 14.66 8.05
N TYR A 139 0.10 14.20 6.88
CA TYR A 139 0.22 14.96 5.63
C TYR A 139 -1.11 15.46 5.05
N ALA A 140 -2.24 14.84 5.40
CA ALA A 140 -3.56 15.23 4.93
C ALA A 140 -4.32 16.04 6.00
N LYS A 141 -3.70 17.11 6.49
CA LYS A 141 -4.23 17.92 7.61
C LYS A 141 -5.41 18.80 7.22
N GLU A 142 -5.54 19.14 5.96
CA GLU A 142 -6.63 19.97 5.48
C GLU A 142 -7.84 19.12 5.10
N LYS A 143 -9.04 19.64 5.37
CA LYS A 143 -10.30 18.95 5.04
C LYS A 143 -10.46 18.66 3.55
N SER A 144 -9.80 19.43 2.69
CA SER A 144 -9.76 19.28 1.23
C SER A 144 -8.76 18.23 0.75
N SER A 145 -7.85 17.75 1.62
CA SER A 145 -6.82 16.80 1.24
C SER A 145 -7.42 15.50 0.71
N LYS A 146 -6.84 14.97 -0.37
CA LYS A 146 -7.22 13.69 -0.96
C LYS A 146 -6.08 12.72 -0.82
N VAL A 147 -6.39 11.48 -0.42
CA VAL A 147 -5.44 10.39 -0.31
C VAL A 147 -5.90 9.26 -1.22
N PHE A 148 -5.00 8.77 -2.05
CA PHE A 148 -5.24 7.64 -2.93
C PHE A 148 -4.33 6.48 -2.52
N ILE A 149 -4.93 5.34 -2.19
CA ILE A 149 -4.23 4.11 -1.84
C ILE A 149 -4.36 3.13 -3.00
N TYR A 150 -3.24 2.74 -3.59
CA TYR A 150 -3.19 1.71 -4.63
C TYR A 150 -2.74 0.39 -4.02
N ALA A 151 -3.64 -0.57 -3.96
CA ALA A 151 -3.39 -1.92 -3.47
C ALA A 151 -4.33 -2.92 -4.17
N HIS A 152 -4.07 -4.20 -3.99
CA HIS A 152 -4.99 -5.23 -4.48
C HIS A 152 -6.37 -5.11 -3.80
N ALA A 153 -7.44 -5.38 -4.54
CA ALA A 153 -8.82 -5.25 -4.09
C ALA A 153 -9.14 -6.02 -2.79
N VAL A 154 -8.47 -7.14 -2.53
CA VAL A 154 -8.63 -7.89 -1.28
C VAL A 154 -8.20 -7.09 -0.04
N HIS A 155 -7.26 -6.16 -0.20
CA HIS A 155 -6.78 -5.31 0.89
C HIS A 155 -7.62 -4.03 1.05
N THR A 156 -8.17 -3.50 -0.04
CA THR A 156 -8.89 -2.22 -0.01
C THR A 156 -10.39 -2.36 0.26
N ASN A 157 -10.97 -3.56 0.13
CA ASN A 157 -12.39 -3.74 0.44
C ASN A 157 -12.64 -3.72 1.97
N PRO A 158 -13.79 -3.18 2.43
CA PRO A 158 -14.11 -3.11 3.86
C PRO A 158 -14.62 -4.43 4.46
N VAL A 159 -14.86 -5.46 3.65
CA VAL A 159 -15.42 -6.75 4.09
C VAL A 159 -14.41 -7.85 3.79
N SER A 160 -14.17 -8.74 4.74
CA SER A 160 -13.25 -9.85 4.56
C SER A 160 -13.61 -10.71 3.34
N THR A 161 -12.62 -10.98 2.51
CA THR A 161 -12.75 -11.89 1.36
C THR A 161 -12.57 -13.35 1.80
N TYR A 162 -11.88 -13.55 2.91
CA TYR A 162 -11.56 -14.88 3.46
C TYR A 162 -12.02 -15.00 4.91
N PRO A 163 -13.33 -15.11 5.17
CA PRO A 163 -13.87 -15.14 6.54
C PRO A 163 -13.33 -16.31 7.39
N ALA A 164 -12.92 -17.40 6.77
CA ALA A 164 -12.34 -18.56 7.47
C ALA A 164 -10.95 -18.26 8.09
N VAL A 165 -10.25 -17.23 7.69
CA VAL A 165 -8.90 -16.88 8.18
C VAL A 165 -8.95 -15.83 9.29
N HIS A 166 -10.11 -15.32 9.63
CA HIS A 166 -10.32 -14.23 10.62
C HIS A 166 -9.38 -13.02 10.41
N CYS A 167 -9.02 -12.73 9.16
CA CYS A 167 -8.17 -11.62 8.77
C CYS A 167 -9.04 -10.49 8.25
N GLU A 168 -9.07 -9.38 8.98
CA GLU A 168 -9.73 -8.17 8.48
C GLU A 168 -8.83 -7.48 7.45
N PRO A 169 -9.37 -7.08 6.28
CA PRO A 169 -8.59 -6.35 5.29
C PRO A 169 -8.31 -4.92 5.77
N MET A 170 -7.25 -4.31 5.24
CA MET A 170 -6.89 -2.90 5.49
C MET A 170 -8.09 -1.97 5.31
N GLY A 171 -8.92 -2.20 4.28
CA GLY A 171 -10.14 -1.42 4.01
C GLY A 171 -11.16 -1.43 5.15
N SER A 172 -11.26 -2.53 5.93
CA SER A 172 -12.12 -2.60 7.12
C SER A 172 -11.66 -1.60 8.19
N TYR A 173 -10.36 -1.57 8.48
CA TYR A 173 -9.79 -0.62 9.44
C TYR A 173 -9.94 0.83 8.99
N LEU A 174 -9.70 1.10 7.71
CA LEU A 174 -9.85 2.43 7.14
C LEU A 174 -11.31 2.88 7.10
N LYS A 175 -12.25 1.99 6.78
CA LYS A 175 -13.68 2.29 6.83
C LYS A 175 -14.16 2.57 8.24
N LYS A 176 -13.66 1.84 9.25
CA LYS A 176 -13.94 2.11 10.67
C LYS A 176 -13.41 3.49 11.10
N ALA A 177 -12.22 3.88 10.62
CA ALA A 177 -11.58 5.13 10.99
C ALA A 177 -12.18 6.37 10.30
N TYR A 178 -12.54 6.25 9.02
CA TYR A 178 -12.92 7.39 8.17
C TYR A 178 -14.37 7.39 7.72
N GLY A 179 -15.13 6.35 8.05
CA GLY A 179 -16.57 6.30 7.76
C GLY A 179 -16.90 6.52 6.29
N ASN A 180 -17.70 7.54 6.00
CA ASN A 180 -18.12 7.87 4.64
C ASN A 180 -17.03 8.56 3.80
N ASP A 181 -15.95 9.04 4.41
CA ASP A 181 -14.81 9.60 3.69
C ASP A 181 -13.92 8.52 3.08
N TYR A 182 -14.11 7.24 3.47
CA TYR A 182 -13.45 6.10 2.85
C TYR A 182 -14.27 5.53 1.69
N CYS A 183 -13.68 5.59 0.49
CA CYS A 183 -14.23 4.98 -0.72
C CYS A 183 -13.27 3.91 -1.24
N SER A 184 -13.78 2.70 -1.46
CA SER A 184 -13.02 1.62 -2.10
C SER A 184 -13.50 1.42 -3.54
N LEU A 185 -12.56 1.34 -4.48
CA LEU A 185 -12.84 1.11 -5.89
C LEU A 185 -12.18 -0.19 -6.35
N ILE A 186 -12.88 -0.97 -7.15
CA ILE A 186 -12.28 -2.09 -7.88
C ILE A 186 -11.95 -1.66 -9.31
N ILE A 187 -10.74 -1.99 -9.77
CA ILE A 187 -10.33 -1.80 -11.17
C ILE A 187 -10.39 -3.16 -11.84
N THR A 188 -11.09 -3.24 -12.97
CA THR A 188 -11.24 -4.49 -13.72
C THR A 188 -11.24 -4.25 -15.23
N THR A 189 -11.10 -5.32 -16.01
CA THR A 189 -11.06 -5.32 -17.48
C THR A 189 -11.60 -6.65 -18.03
N GLU A 190 -12.11 -6.67 -19.26
CA GLU A 190 -12.56 -7.91 -19.90
C GLU A 190 -11.40 -8.86 -20.21
N GLY A 191 -10.25 -8.33 -20.60
CA GLY A 191 -9.07 -9.10 -21.00
C GLY A 191 -7.81 -8.24 -21.01
N GLY A 192 -6.86 -8.59 -21.87
CA GLY A 192 -5.57 -7.91 -22.00
C GLY A 192 -4.43 -8.66 -21.33
N ASP A 193 -3.35 -7.97 -21.04
CA ASP A 193 -2.17 -8.54 -20.41
C ASP A 193 -2.00 -8.03 -18.98
N ALA A 194 -1.50 -8.89 -18.12
CA ALA A 194 -1.17 -8.55 -16.75
C ALA A 194 0.21 -9.08 -16.38
N ILE A 195 0.90 -8.35 -15.53
CA ILE A 195 2.12 -8.85 -14.91
C ILE A 195 1.71 -9.73 -13.74
N ALA A 196 2.03 -11.01 -13.81
CA ALA A 196 1.79 -11.98 -12.74
C ALA A 196 3.09 -12.58 -12.25
N THR A 197 3.18 -12.84 -10.95
CA THR A 197 4.30 -13.55 -10.35
C THR A 197 3.96 -15.03 -10.26
N ASP A 198 4.73 -15.86 -10.94
CA ASP A 198 4.75 -17.28 -10.74
C ASP A 198 5.69 -17.61 -9.59
N LEU A 199 5.25 -18.42 -8.63
CA LEU A 199 6.06 -18.79 -7.46
C LEU A 199 7.30 -19.61 -7.83
N GLN A 200 7.28 -20.29 -9.00
CA GLN A 200 8.39 -21.12 -9.48
C GLN A 200 9.29 -20.37 -10.47
N PHE A 201 8.73 -19.51 -11.31
CA PHE A 201 9.43 -18.94 -12.47
C PHE A 201 9.62 -17.41 -12.42
N GLY A 202 9.22 -16.76 -11.33
CA GLY A 202 9.34 -15.32 -11.18
C GLY A 202 8.23 -14.53 -11.91
N THR A 203 8.46 -13.24 -12.12
CA THR A 203 7.46 -12.34 -12.72
C THR A 203 7.47 -12.45 -14.23
N LYS A 204 6.31 -12.66 -14.85
CA LYS A 204 6.11 -12.75 -16.30
C LYS A 204 4.86 -11.99 -16.71
N ASP A 205 4.89 -11.46 -17.94
CA ASP A 205 3.69 -11.00 -18.62
C ASP A 205 2.80 -12.20 -18.95
N LYS A 206 1.53 -12.08 -18.66
CA LYS A 206 0.55 -13.12 -18.93
C LYS A 206 -0.75 -12.53 -19.46
N ALA A 207 -1.26 -13.13 -20.52
CA ALA A 207 -2.61 -12.82 -20.98
C ALA A 207 -3.64 -13.17 -19.91
N LEU A 208 -4.55 -12.26 -19.66
CA LEU A 208 -5.72 -12.50 -18.81
C LEU A 208 -6.71 -13.40 -19.56
N ASN A 209 -7.36 -14.29 -18.82
CA ASN A 209 -8.45 -15.06 -19.42
C ASN A 209 -9.56 -14.11 -19.89
N LYS A 210 -10.16 -14.38 -21.05
CA LYS A 210 -11.31 -13.62 -21.50
C LYS A 210 -12.44 -13.71 -20.46
N ALA A 211 -13.12 -12.60 -20.22
CA ALA A 211 -14.22 -12.57 -19.28
C ALA A 211 -15.34 -13.54 -19.70
N PRO A 212 -15.76 -14.46 -18.83
CA PRO A 212 -16.83 -15.41 -19.12
C PRO A 212 -18.16 -14.69 -19.31
N ALA A 213 -19.04 -15.26 -20.13
CA ALA A 213 -20.41 -14.79 -20.22
C ALA A 213 -21.05 -14.70 -18.83
N ARG A 214 -21.86 -13.66 -18.59
CA ARG A 214 -22.49 -13.34 -17.30
C ARG A 214 -21.53 -12.79 -16.22
N SER A 215 -20.25 -12.54 -16.51
CA SER A 215 -19.42 -11.73 -15.62
C SER A 215 -19.69 -10.24 -15.79
N LEU A 216 -19.36 -9.46 -14.75
CA LEU A 216 -19.48 -8.01 -14.79
C LEU A 216 -18.69 -7.42 -15.98
N GLU A 217 -17.46 -7.91 -16.16
CA GLU A 217 -16.55 -7.43 -17.21
C GLU A 217 -17.10 -7.68 -18.61
N HIS A 218 -17.75 -8.82 -18.82
CA HIS A 218 -18.41 -9.15 -20.08
C HIS A 218 -19.54 -8.15 -20.39
N TYR A 219 -20.40 -7.86 -19.39
CA TYR A 219 -21.48 -6.88 -19.55
C TYR A 219 -20.95 -5.48 -19.77
N LEU A 220 -19.97 -5.04 -18.99
CA LEU A 220 -19.40 -3.70 -19.15
C LEU A 220 -18.72 -3.55 -20.51
N ASN A 221 -18.04 -4.59 -20.99
CA ASN A 221 -17.43 -4.58 -22.31
C ASN A 221 -18.44 -4.45 -23.46
N ALA A 222 -19.63 -5.01 -23.29
CA ALA A 222 -20.72 -4.90 -24.26
C ALA A 222 -21.45 -3.54 -24.19
N LEU A 223 -21.40 -2.86 -23.05
CA LEU A 223 -22.13 -1.60 -22.82
C LEU A 223 -21.37 -0.35 -23.25
N THR A 224 -20.04 -0.41 -23.38
CA THR A 224 -19.22 0.78 -23.63
C THR A 224 -18.01 0.48 -24.50
N ASP A 225 -17.65 1.47 -25.33
CA ASP A 225 -16.43 1.45 -26.15
C ASP A 225 -15.26 2.22 -25.51
N CYS A 226 -15.44 2.72 -24.30
CA CYS A 226 -14.41 3.44 -23.57
C CYS A 226 -14.28 2.96 -22.12
N SER A 227 -13.17 3.28 -21.46
CA SER A 227 -13.01 3.07 -20.02
C SER A 227 -13.98 3.95 -19.26
N ILE A 228 -14.66 3.38 -18.28
CA ILE A 228 -15.71 4.08 -17.51
C ILE A 228 -15.55 3.87 -15.99
N TYR A 229 -16.01 4.86 -15.26
CA TYR A 229 -16.29 4.72 -13.82
C TYR A 229 -17.78 4.45 -13.63
N PHE A 230 -18.08 3.45 -12.84
CA PHE A 230 -19.44 3.02 -12.55
C PHE A 230 -19.67 3.01 -11.02
N PRO A 231 -20.50 3.93 -10.47
CA PRO A 231 -20.80 3.93 -9.04
C PRO A 231 -21.74 2.76 -8.71
N LEU A 232 -21.41 2.03 -7.66
CA LEU A 232 -22.27 0.96 -7.16
C LEU A 232 -23.37 1.53 -6.27
N LYS A 233 -24.62 1.08 -6.51
CA LYS A 233 -25.82 1.48 -5.76
C LYS A 233 -26.47 0.25 -5.15
N ALA A 234 -27.40 0.44 -4.23
CA ALA A 234 -28.12 -0.65 -3.56
C ALA A 234 -28.83 -1.61 -4.52
N SER A 235 -29.18 -1.17 -5.74
CA SER A 235 -29.72 -2.06 -6.78
C SER A 235 -28.73 -3.13 -7.26
N PHE A 236 -27.45 -3.00 -6.90
CA PHE A 236 -26.39 -3.99 -7.17
C PHE A 236 -26.07 -4.88 -5.96
N ASP A 237 -26.94 -4.90 -4.94
CA ASP A 237 -26.80 -5.77 -3.77
C ASP A 237 -27.14 -7.22 -4.12
N GLN A 238 -26.33 -7.80 -4.99
CA GLN A 238 -26.43 -9.19 -5.43
C GLN A 238 -25.06 -9.77 -5.76
N LEU A 239 -24.99 -11.09 -5.84
CA LEU A 239 -23.77 -11.78 -6.27
C LEU A 239 -23.57 -11.61 -7.78
N VAL A 240 -22.41 -11.14 -8.15
CA VAL A 240 -21.99 -10.97 -9.55
C VAL A 240 -20.65 -11.68 -9.71
N LEU A 241 -20.51 -12.43 -10.80
CA LEU A 241 -19.23 -13.03 -11.18
C LEU A 241 -18.31 -11.89 -11.66
N THR A 242 -17.17 -11.74 -11.02
CA THR A 242 -16.20 -10.67 -11.33
C THR A 242 -14.77 -11.12 -11.11
N ARG A 243 -13.83 -10.42 -11.76
CA ARG A 243 -12.40 -10.71 -11.69
C ARG A 243 -11.78 -10.21 -10.39
N PHE A 244 -11.13 -11.10 -9.66
CA PHE A 244 -10.31 -10.80 -8.48
C PHE A 244 -8.89 -11.35 -8.64
N LYS A 245 -8.25 -11.04 -9.75
CA LYS A 245 -6.88 -11.48 -9.97
C LYS A 245 -5.90 -10.67 -9.14
N GLY A 246 -5.09 -11.40 -8.35
CA GLY A 246 -3.98 -10.84 -7.59
C GLY A 246 -2.66 -10.84 -8.39
N ALA A 247 -1.58 -10.48 -7.68
CA ALA A 247 -0.22 -10.51 -8.22
C ALA A 247 0.29 -11.93 -8.54
N TYR A 248 -0.37 -12.97 -8.01
CA TYR A 248 0.01 -14.35 -8.24
C TYR A 248 -0.80 -14.97 -9.37
N HIS A 249 -0.13 -15.86 -10.10
CA HIS A 249 -0.81 -16.65 -11.11
C HIS A 249 -1.70 -17.69 -10.43
N THR A 250 -3.01 -17.52 -10.54
CA THR A 250 -4.01 -18.53 -10.22
C THR A 250 -4.78 -18.88 -11.49
N PRO A 251 -5.15 -20.15 -11.71
CA PRO A 251 -5.95 -20.54 -12.87
C PRO A 251 -7.33 -19.88 -12.83
N GLU A 252 -7.87 -19.67 -11.66
CA GLU A 252 -9.16 -19.02 -11.43
C GLU A 252 -8.98 -17.53 -11.26
N GLU A 253 -9.68 -16.75 -12.07
CA GLU A 253 -9.65 -15.29 -12.03
C GLU A 253 -10.98 -14.68 -11.63
N PHE A 254 -12.07 -15.43 -11.76
CA PHE A 254 -13.43 -14.95 -11.58
C PHE A 254 -14.11 -15.65 -10.40
N PHE A 255 -14.66 -14.83 -9.51
CA PHE A 255 -15.37 -15.31 -8.31
C PHE A 255 -16.70 -14.55 -8.16
N PRO A 256 -17.76 -15.22 -7.65
CA PRO A 256 -18.98 -14.53 -7.27
C PRO A 256 -18.73 -13.63 -6.05
N ALA A 257 -19.10 -12.36 -6.17
CA ALA A 257 -18.97 -11.39 -5.09
C ALA A 257 -20.13 -10.41 -5.08
N ASN A 258 -20.53 -9.98 -3.90
CA ASN A 258 -21.41 -8.84 -3.74
C ASN A 258 -20.56 -7.56 -3.76
N LEU A 259 -20.52 -6.92 -4.91
CA LEU A 259 -19.67 -5.75 -5.11
C LEU A 259 -20.15 -4.53 -4.34
N TYR A 260 -21.45 -4.34 -4.19
CA TYR A 260 -22.03 -3.20 -3.48
C TYR A 260 -21.61 -3.18 -2.01
N GLN A 261 -21.54 -4.35 -1.37
CA GLN A 261 -21.09 -4.46 0.03
C GLN A 261 -19.57 -4.24 0.19
N ARG A 262 -18.80 -4.39 -0.91
CA ARG A 262 -17.33 -4.38 -0.88
C ARG A 262 -16.71 -3.11 -1.43
N PHE A 263 -17.39 -2.44 -2.36
CA PHE A 263 -16.81 -1.33 -3.10
C PHE A 263 -17.84 -0.21 -3.29
N SER A 264 -17.35 1.00 -3.38
CA SER A 264 -18.15 2.19 -3.71
C SER A 264 -18.36 2.32 -5.22
N GLY A 265 -17.51 1.69 -6.03
CA GLY A 265 -17.60 1.74 -7.49
C GLY A 265 -16.62 0.82 -8.19
N VAL A 266 -16.83 0.69 -9.49
CA VAL A 266 -16.00 -0.07 -10.42
C VAL A 266 -15.37 0.88 -11.42
N PHE A 267 -14.09 0.75 -11.66
CA PHE A 267 -13.40 1.38 -12.75
C PHE A 267 -13.09 0.31 -13.82
N PHE A 268 -13.81 0.33 -14.91
CA PHE A 268 -13.63 -0.62 -16.01
C PHE A 268 -12.66 -0.03 -17.04
N ILE A 269 -11.61 -0.77 -17.35
CA ILE A 269 -10.65 -0.43 -18.38
C ILE A 269 -11.01 -1.16 -19.65
N LYS A 270 -11.32 -0.38 -20.70
CA LYS A 270 -11.52 -0.88 -22.05
C LYS A 270 -10.18 -0.96 -22.78
N HIS A 271 -9.90 -2.08 -23.40
CA HIS A 271 -8.72 -2.31 -24.26
C HIS A 271 -9.04 -2.14 -25.73
#